data_0f763df700d565f79e9aca16a797f74c
#
_entry.id   0f763df700d565f79e9aca16a797f74c
#
_cell.length_a   1.000
_cell.length_b   1.000
_cell.length_c   1.000
_cell.angle_alpha   90.00
_cell.angle_beta   90.00
_cell.angle_gamma   90.00
#
_symmetry.space_group_name_H-M   'P 1'
#
loop_
_entity.id
_entity.type
_entity.pdbx_description
1 polymer ?
#
loop_
_entity_poly.entity_id
_entity_poly.type
_entity_poly.pdbx_seq_one_letter_code
_entity_poly.pdbx_strand_id
1 'polypeptide(L)'
;PLTKGLVNKAWAMSPSLLQLRSRAEAQVAMSDFFEAAHVESLNGLKTLSTQQIIDATAQMFLNVENYISTFSPTRGGSGLPENVDEASAKSKLPLIVGTTRDEIRLWAVLNPQPLDEAGATKIFEDAFAESAENARSIYGQLTQNSSPVQMVAAMQTDQHFRVPAWQLCDTRSKIGAETWMYW
;
A
#
# COMPACT_ATOMS: atom_id res chain seq x y z
N PRO A 1 -0.62 -18.09 -10.90
CA PRO A 1 -0.56 -18.96 -12.08
C PRO A 1 0.87 -19.23 -12.55
N LEU A 2 1.72 -18.20 -12.68
CA LEU A 2 3.13 -18.34 -13.11
C LEU A 2 4.03 -19.05 -12.09
N THR A 3 3.65 -19.00 -10.81
CA THR A 3 4.41 -19.60 -9.69
C THR A 3 3.85 -20.94 -9.22
N LYS A 4 2.82 -21.48 -9.89
CA LYS A 4 2.20 -22.74 -9.49
C LYS A 4 3.23 -23.87 -9.48
N GLY A 5 3.41 -24.53 -8.34
CA GLY A 5 4.37 -25.63 -8.16
C GLY A 5 5.81 -25.19 -7.89
N LEU A 6 6.12 -23.90 -7.93
CA LEU A 6 7.46 -23.39 -7.63
C LEU A 6 7.65 -23.03 -6.15
N VAL A 7 6.56 -22.87 -5.41
CA VAL A 7 6.57 -22.44 -4.01
C VAL A 7 5.74 -23.40 -3.18
N ASN A 8 6.27 -23.88 -2.07
CA ASN A 8 5.61 -24.82 -1.17
C ASN A 8 5.09 -24.15 0.11
N LYS A 9 5.66 -23.03 0.51
CA LYS A 9 5.28 -22.21 1.66
C LYS A 9 5.63 -20.77 1.36
N ALA A 10 4.93 -19.83 1.97
CA ALA A 10 5.22 -18.40 1.83
C ALA A 10 5.30 -17.71 3.19
N TRP A 11 6.15 -16.70 3.27
CA TRP A 11 6.22 -15.77 4.38
C TRP A 11 6.15 -14.35 3.81
N ALA A 12 5.07 -13.64 4.13
CA ALA A 12 4.84 -12.26 3.72
C ALA A 12 5.11 -11.33 4.91
N MET A 13 6.16 -10.55 4.80
CA MET A 13 6.60 -9.58 5.81
C MET A 13 6.13 -8.20 5.41
N SER A 14 5.25 -7.59 6.19
CA SER A 14 4.67 -6.27 5.94
C SER A 14 4.08 -6.13 4.53
N PRO A 15 3.22 -7.07 4.08
CA PRO A 15 2.64 -6.97 2.75
C PRO A 15 1.60 -5.86 2.72
N SER A 16 1.77 -4.91 1.82
CA SER A 16 0.76 -3.91 1.54
C SER A 16 -0.21 -4.43 0.48
N LEU A 17 -1.24 -5.13 0.92
CA LEU A 17 -2.20 -5.82 0.06
C LEU A 17 -3.12 -4.86 -0.73
N LEU A 18 -3.22 -3.60 -0.29
CA LEU A 18 -4.02 -2.57 -0.96
C LEU A 18 -3.22 -1.78 -2.01
N GLN A 19 -1.90 -1.94 -2.07
CA GLN A 19 -1.06 -1.23 -3.04
C GLN A 19 -1.04 -1.97 -4.38
N LEU A 20 -2.21 -2.13 -4.97
CA LEU A 20 -2.41 -2.68 -6.30
C LEU A 20 -3.16 -1.68 -7.15
N ARG A 21 -2.79 -1.55 -8.42
CA ARG A 21 -3.48 -0.66 -9.33
C ARG A 21 -4.21 -1.42 -10.44
N SER A 22 -5.26 -0.79 -10.94
CA SER A 22 -5.93 -1.19 -12.16
C SER A 22 -5.07 -0.89 -13.40
N ARG A 23 -5.43 -1.44 -14.53
CA ARG A 23 -4.80 -1.08 -15.82
C ARG A 23 -4.98 0.38 -16.17
N ALA A 24 -6.14 0.97 -15.87
CA ALA A 24 -6.40 2.38 -16.14
C ALA A 24 -5.47 3.30 -15.35
N GLU A 25 -5.33 3.06 -14.03
CA GLU A 25 -4.39 3.79 -13.18
C GLU A 25 -2.94 3.62 -13.62
N ALA A 26 -2.55 2.40 -14.06
CA ALA A 26 -1.21 2.16 -14.58
C ALA A 26 -0.96 2.91 -15.91
N GLN A 27 -1.98 3.06 -16.77
CA GLN A 27 -1.87 3.84 -17.99
C GLN A 27 -1.72 5.35 -17.71
N VAL A 28 -2.45 5.88 -16.75
CA VAL A 28 -2.28 7.28 -16.31
C VAL A 28 -0.86 7.50 -15.80
N ALA A 29 -0.39 6.67 -14.87
CA ALA A 29 0.98 6.81 -14.37
C ALA A 29 2.06 6.63 -15.45
N MET A 30 1.81 5.80 -16.46
CA MET A 30 2.73 5.69 -17.59
C MET A 30 2.76 6.99 -18.41
N SER A 31 1.60 7.61 -18.66
CA SER A 31 1.50 8.89 -19.38
C SER A 31 2.22 9.99 -18.62
N ASP A 32 1.98 10.10 -17.30
CA ASP A 32 2.63 11.09 -16.44
C ASP A 32 4.14 10.91 -16.42
N PHE A 33 4.60 9.65 -16.39
CA PHE A 33 6.04 9.35 -16.44
C PHE A 33 6.64 9.69 -17.81
N PHE A 34 5.95 9.41 -18.91
CA PHE A 34 6.41 9.78 -20.26
C PHE A 34 6.56 11.29 -20.39
N GLU A 35 5.59 12.05 -19.88
CA GLU A 35 5.65 13.51 -19.86
C GLU A 35 6.84 14.00 -19.04
N ALA A 36 7.01 13.52 -17.80
CA ALA A 36 8.12 13.91 -16.93
C ALA A 36 9.50 13.51 -17.50
N ALA A 37 9.56 12.41 -18.24
CA ALA A 37 10.78 11.92 -18.87
C ALA A 37 11.05 12.51 -20.27
N HIS A 38 10.12 13.32 -20.80
CA HIS A 38 10.19 13.89 -22.15
C HIS A 38 10.36 12.82 -23.25
N VAL A 39 9.61 11.71 -23.13
CA VAL A 39 9.61 10.62 -24.12
C VAL A 39 8.17 10.27 -24.52
N GLU A 40 8.01 9.73 -25.73
CA GLU A 40 6.69 9.40 -26.28
C GLU A 40 6.43 7.88 -26.36
N SER A 41 7.39 7.06 -25.97
CA SER A 41 7.29 5.61 -26.13
C SER A 41 8.18 4.82 -25.17
N LEU A 42 7.84 3.54 -25.01
CA LEU A 42 8.69 2.58 -24.28
C LEU A 42 10.10 2.44 -24.87
N ASN A 43 10.26 2.63 -26.18
CA ASN A 43 11.60 2.62 -26.79
C ASN A 43 12.39 3.87 -26.42
N GLY A 44 11.72 5.03 -26.29
CA GLY A 44 12.34 6.24 -25.76
C GLY A 44 12.86 6.06 -24.35
N LEU A 45 12.11 5.37 -23.48
CA LEU A 45 12.58 5.08 -22.11
C LEU A 45 13.89 4.28 -22.08
N LYS A 46 14.09 3.35 -23.02
CA LYS A 46 15.30 2.52 -23.08
C LYS A 46 16.56 3.31 -23.44
N THR A 47 16.40 4.51 -23.94
CA THR A 47 17.53 5.39 -24.31
C THR A 47 17.96 6.32 -23.18
N LEU A 48 17.15 6.40 -22.11
CA LEU A 48 17.45 7.26 -20.97
C LEU A 48 18.58 6.69 -20.10
N SER A 49 19.38 7.57 -19.57
CA SER A 49 20.32 7.25 -18.50
C SER A 49 19.58 7.01 -17.18
N THR A 50 20.22 6.32 -16.26
CA THR A 50 19.68 6.12 -14.89
C THR A 50 19.33 7.45 -14.22
N GLN A 51 20.17 8.50 -14.38
CA GLN A 51 19.90 9.80 -13.78
C GLN A 51 18.65 10.44 -14.37
N GLN A 52 18.45 10.39 -15.69
CA GLN A 52 17.21 10.91 -16.30
C GLN A 52 15.96 10.20 -15.81
N ILE A 53 16.02 8.89 -15.57
CA ILE A 53 14.90 8.12 -14.97
C ILE A 53 14.64 8.58 -13.54
N ILE A 54 15.68 8.79 -12.73
CA ILE A 54 15.54 9.29 -11.35
C ILE A 54 14.93 10.69 -11.35
N ASP A 55 15.41 11.59 -12.19
CA ASP A 55 14.93 12.97 -12.28
C ASP A 55 13.46 13.02 -12.73
N ALA A 56 13.09 12.23 -13.73
CA ALA A 56 11.72 12.09 -14.19
C ALA A 56 10.78 11.54 -13.09
N THR A 57 11.27 10.54 -12.33
CA THR A 57 10.54 9.99 -11.18
C THR A 57 10.32 11.06 -10.11
N ALA A 58 11.35 11.83 -9.77
CA ALA A 58 11.25 12.92 -8.80
C ALA A 58 10.27 14.01 -9.28
N GLN A 59 10.33 14.39 -10.55
CA GLN A 59 9.43 15.37 -11.15
C GLN A 59 7.97 14.89 -11.12
N MET A 60 7.72 13.63 -11.47
CA MET A 60 6.40 13.02 -11.39
C MET A 60 5.83 13.07 -9.96
N PHE A 61 6.62 12.77 -8.95
CA PHE A 61 6.18 12.76 -7.55
C PHE A 61 5.84 14.15 -7.00
N LEU A 62 6.32 15.23 -7.58
CA LEU A 62 5.90 16.58 -7.19
C LEU A 62 4.42 16.85 -7.52
N ASN A 63 3.85 16.14 -8.48
CA ASN A 63 2.50 16.38 -9.00
C ASN A 63 1.48 15.31 -8.61
N VAL A 64 1.87 14.29 -7.83
CA VAL A 64 1.01 13.15 -7.47
C VAL A 64 0.71 13.15 -5.98
N GLU A 65 -0.57 13.27 -5.61
CA GLU A 65 -1.02 13.24 -4.21
C GLU A 65 -0.73 11.91 -3.50
N ASN A 66 -0.67 10.79 -4.25
CA ASN A 66 -0.42 9.47 -3.70
C ASN A 66 0.71 8.74 -4.45
N TYR A 67 1.94 9.14 -4.17
CA TYR A 67 3.14 8.55 -4.78
C TYR A 67 3.39 7.08 -4.37
N ILE A 68 2.87 6.62 -3.23
CA ILE A 68 3.11 5.26 -2.71
C ILE A 68 2.60 4.19 -3.67
N SER A 69 1.46 4.43 -4.33
CA SER A 69 0.87 3.48 -5.28
C SER A 69 1.34 3.66 -6.73
N THR A 70 2.12 4.69 -7.04
CA THR A 70 2.46 5.06 -8.43
C THR A 70 3.13 3.94 -9.21
N PHE A 71 4.06 3.19 -8.63
CA PHE A 71 4.73 2.05 -9.25
C PHE A 71 4.31 0.70 -8.67
N SER A 72 3.09 0.61 -8.14
CA SER A 72 2.55 -0.62 -7.59
C SER A 72 2.26 -1.67 -8.68
N PRO A 73 2.25 -2.97 -8.33
CA PRO A 73 1.88 -4.02 -9.27
C PRO A 73 0.48 -3.81 -9.84
N THR A 74 0.31 -4.13 -11.12
CA THR A 74 -0.96 -3.96 -11.84
C THR A 74 -1.74 -5.26 -11.88
N ARG A 75 -2.98 -5.23 -11.35
CA ARG A 75 -3.92 -6.36 -11.42
C ARG A 75 -4.54 -6.48 -12.81
N GLY A 76 -5.10 -7.65 -13.11
CA GLY A 76 -5.72 -7.93 -14.41
C GLY A 76 -4.74 -8.15 -15.56
N GLY A 77 -3.45 -8.31 -15.24
CA GLY A 77 -2.40 -8.67 -16.18
C GLY A 77 -2.14 -10.18 -16.26
N SER A 78 -1.13 -10.56 -17.04
CA SER A 78 -0.73 -11.97 -17.16
C SER A 78 -0.16 -12.57 -15.87
N GLY A 79 0.38 -11.74 -14.97
CA GLY A 79 1.02 -12.15 -13.71
C GLY A 79 0.13 -12.09 -12.48
N LEU A 80 -0.80 -11.16 -12.44
CA LEU A 80 -1.72 -10.95 -11.31
C LEU A 80 -3.18 -11.02 -11.79
N PRO A 81 -4.05 -11.77 -11.10
CA PRO A 81 -5.47 -11.77 -11.39
C PRO A 81 -6.10 -10.40 -11.11
N GLU A 82 -7.29 -10.14 -11.66
CA GLU A 82 -8.05 -8.92 -11.38
C GLU A 82 -8.42 -8.84 -9.89
N ASN A 83 -8.93 -9.94 -9.35
CA ASN A 83 -9.25 -10.06 -7.93
C ASN A 83 -8.15 -10.88 -7.22
N VAL A 84 -7.17 -10.17 -6.69
CA VAL A 84 -6.02 -10.77 -5.98
C VAL A 84 -6.46 -11.33 -4.63
N ASP A 85 -7.40 -10.67 -3.95
CA ASP A 85 -7.91 -11.12 -2.64
C ASP A 85 -8.63 -12.45 -2.78
N GLU A 86 -9.51 -12.58 -3.78
CA GLU A 86 -10.21 -13.83 -4.07
C GLU A 86 -9.25 -14.96 -4.47
N ALA A 87 -8.23 -14.64 -5.27
CA ALA A 87 -7.21 -15.62 -5.65
C ALA A 87 -6.37 -16.06 -4.45
N SER A 88 -6.02 -15.13 -3.56
CA SER A 88 -5.27 -15.41 -2.33
C SER A 88 -6.10 -16.22 -1.34
N ALA A 89 -7.39 -15.90 -1.22
CA ALA A 89 -8.33 -16.63 -0.39
C ALA A 89 -8.52 -18.10 -0.82
N LYS A 90 -8.46 -18.37 -2.12
CA LYS A 90 -8.57 -19.75 -2.66
C LYS A 90 -7.27 -20.56 -2.57
N SER A 91 -6.16 -19.93 -2.26
CA SER A 91 -4.87 -20.61 -2.17
C SER A 91 -4.75 -21.41 -0.87
N LYS A 92 -4.40 -22.69 -0.96
CA LYS A 92 -4.08 -23.55 0.19
C LYS A 92 -2.59 -23.61 0.51
N LEU A 93 -1.77 -22.77 -0.13
CA LEU A 93 -0.34 -22.66 0.18
C LEU A 93 -0.18 -22.21 1.65
N PRO A 94 0.56 -22.92 2.49
CA PRO A 94 0.85 -22.48 3.87
C PRO A 94 1.46 -21.06 3.88
N LEU A 95 0.91 -20.16 4.68
CA LEU A 95 1.28 -18.75 4.70
C LEU A 95 1.52 -18.25 6.13
N ILE A 96 2.65 -17.64 6.35
CA ILE A 96 2.88 -16.74 7.48
C ILE A 96 2.75 -15.30 6.95
N VAL A 97 1.94 -14.49 7.58
CA VAL A 97 1.83 -13.06 7.25
C VAL A 97 1.93 -12.23 8.51
N GLY A 98 2.61 -11.12 8.46
CA GLY A 98 2.72 -10.25 9.61
C GLY A 98 3.17 -8.84 9.27
N THR A 99 2.99 -7.96 10.24
CA THR A 99 3.31 -6.54 10.15
C THR A 99 4.11 -6.12 11.37
N THR A 100 4.83 -5.02 11.26
CA THR A 100 5.35 -4.36 12.45
C THR A 100 4.26 -3.52 13.13
N ARG A 101 4.51 -3.11 14.38
CA ARG A 101 3.57 -2.26 15.13
C ARG A 101 3.38 -0.89 14.49
N ASP A 102 4.42 -0.33 13.89
CA ASP A 102 4.51 1.06 13.46
C ASP A 102 5.00 1.19 12.01
N GLU A 103 4.34 0.55 11.02
CA GLU A 103 4.77 0.54 9.61
C GLU A 103 4.92 1.94 9.00
N ILE A 104 3.94 2.81 9.20
CA ILE A 104 3.93 4.15 8.61
C ILE A 104 4.79 5.13 9.40
N ARG A 105 5.03 4.89 10.67
CA ARG A 105 5.78 5.81 11.53
C ARG A 105 7.20 6.10 11.03
N LEU A 106 7.86 5.11 10.44
CA LEU A 106 9.19 5.31 9.84
C LEU A 106 9.15 6.37 8.73
N TRP A 107 8.16 6.30 7.86
CA TRP A 107 8.00 7.25 6.75
C TRP A 107 7.67 8.65 7.26
N ALA A 108 6.84 8.77 8.29
CA ALA A 108 6.54 10.03 8.95
C ALA A 108 7.78 10.70 9.58
N VAL A 109 8.76 9.90 10.02
CA VAL A 109 10.05 10.40 10.56
C VAL A 109 11.02 10.77 9.43
N LEU A 110 11.11 9.94 8.38
CA LEU A 110 12.04 10.17 7.26
C LEU A 110 11.62 11.32 6.35
N ASN A 111 10.31 11.56 6.24
CA ASN A 111 9.75 12.65 5.44
C ASN A 111 8.71 13.43 6.27
N PRO A 112 9.15 14.21 7.26
CA PRO A 112 8.24 14.90 8.16
C PRO A 112 7.45 15.96 7.40
N GLN A 113 6.12 15.75 7.31
CA GLN A 113 5.19 16.75 6.84
C GLN A 113 4.53 17.39 8.05
N PRO A 114 4.44 18.72 8.10
CA PRO A 114 3.68 19.41 9.15
C PRO A 114 2.23 18.92 9.14
N LEU A 115 1.76 18.38 10.24
CA LEU A 115 0.38 17.96 10.40
C LEU A 115 -0.13 18.48 11.73
N ASP A 116 -1.07 19.41 11.66
CA ASP A 116 -1.78 19.95 12.81
C ASP A 116 -3.05 19.15 13.14
N GLU A 117 -3.74 19.57 14.19
CA GLU A 117 -4.98 18.92 14.64
C GLU A 117 -6.09 18.99 13.58
N ALA A 118 -6.19 20.09 12.84
CA ALA A 118 -7.20 20.26 11.80
C ALA A 118 -6.94 19.32 10.63
N GLY A 119 -5.69 19.22 10.18
CA GLY A 119 -5.28 18.28 9.13
C GLY A 119 -5.50 16.83 9.54
N ALA A 120 -5.15 16.45 10.77
CA ALA A 120 -5.41 15.12 11.28
C ALA A 120 -6.92 14.82 11.33
N THR A 121 -7.74 15.75 11.81
CA THR A 121 -9.20 15.62 11.82
C THR A 121 -9.73 15.33 10.43
N LYS A 122 -9.32 16.12 9.44
CA LYS A 122 -9.73 15.90 8.04
C LYS A 122 -9.34 14.51 7.52
N ILE A 123 -8.14 14.04 7.82
CA ILE A 123 -7.70 12.69 7.40
C ILE A 123 -8.59 11.60 8.02
N PHE A 124 -9.00 11.76 9.29
CA PHE A 124 -9.93 10.82 9.91
C PHE A 124 -11.34 10.92 9.32
N GLU A 125 -11.82 12.11 9.00
CA GLU A 125 -13.11 12.32 8.32
C GLU A 125 -13.12 11.66 6.93
N ASP A 126 -12.08 11.84 6.15
CA ASP A 126 -11.94 11.23 4.83
C ASP A 126 -11.86 9.69 4.91
N ALA A 127 -11.27 9.14 5.97
CA ALA A 127 -11.11 7.70 6.14
C ALA A 127 -12.34 7.00 6.75
N PHE A 128 -13.08 7.66 7.65
CA PHE A 128 -14.11 7.04 8.48
C PHE A 128 -15.48 7.68 8.40
N ALA A 129 -15.62 8.80 7.69
CA ALA A 129 -16.88 9.53 7.54
C ALA A 129 -17.57 9.78 8.91
N GLU A 130 -18.79 9.30 9.10
CA GLU A 130 -19.57 9.48 10.33
C GLU A 130 -18.91 8.88 11.59
N SER A 131 -17.99 7.93 11.42
CA SER A 131 -17.27 7.27 12.52
C SER A 131 -15.93 7.95 12.87
N ALA A 132 -15.60 9.07 12.24
CA ALA A 132 -14.29 9.74 12.36
C ALA A 132 -13.94 10.13 13.80
N GLU A 133 -14.87 10.73 14.53
CA GLU A 133 -14.66 11.16 15.92
C GLU A 133 -14.36 9.95 16.83
N ASN A 134 -15.14 8.89 16.69
CA ASN A 134 -14.93 7.66 17.46
C ASN A 134 -13.58 7.02 17.12
N ALA A 135 -13.25 6.90 15.83
CA ALA A 135 -11.95 6.37 15.39
C ALA A 135 -10.80 7.21 15.95
N ARG A 136 -10.88 8.54 15.84
CA ARG A 136 -9.86 9.44 16.37
C ARG A 136 -9.67 9.31 17.88
N SER A 137 -10.77 9.14 18.62
CA SER A 137 -10.72 8.89 20.07
C SER A 137 -9.98 7.59 20.38
N ILE A 138 -10.28 6.51 19.66
CA ILE A 138 -9.61 5.21 19.84
C ILE A 138 -8.12 5.33 19.56
N TYR A 139 -7.72 5.89 18.43
CA TYR A 139 -6.31 6.06 18.08
C TYR A 139 -5.58 7.03 19.01
N GLY A 140 -6.26 8.07 19.50
CA GLY A 140 -5.73 8.96 20.55
C GLY A 140 -5.38 8.19 21.83
N GLN A 141 -6.26 7.32 22.29
CA GLN A 141 -6.02 6.47 23.46
C GLN A 141 -4.87 5.47 23.21
N LEU A 142 -4.86 4.80 22.06
CA LEU A 142 -3.83 3.83 21.68
C LEU A 142 -2.43 4.47 21.60
N THR A 143 -2.35 5.70 21.17
CA THR A 143 -1.09 6.44 21.05
C THR A 143 -0.79 7.31 22.28
N GLN A 144 -1.58 7.16 23.36
CA GLN A 144 -1.44 7.95 24.60
C GLN A 144 -1.50 9.46 24.36
N ASN A 145 -2.41 9.89 23.48
CA ASN A 145 -2.58 11.29 23.06
C ASN A 145 -1.27 11.91 22.51
N SER A 146 -0.53 11.12 21.75
CA SER A 146 0.66 11.56 21.02
C SER A 146 0.30 12.64 19.97
N SER A 147 1.32 13.15 19.28
CA SER A 147 1.11 14.17 18.25
C SER A 147 0.14 13.69 17.14
N PRO A 148 -0.53 14.63 16.44
CA PRO A 148 -1.41 14.32 15.31
C PRO A 148 -0.76 13.40 14.27
N VAL A 149 0.51 13.60 13.96
CA VAL A 149 1.31 12.76 13.04
C VAL A 149 1.38 11.31 13.52
N GLN A 150 1.61 11.08 14.81
CA GLN A 150 1.73 9.72 15.35
C GLN A 150 0.38 9.00 15.35
N MET A 151 -0.68 9.71 15.66
CA MET A 151 -2.05 9.17 15.65
C MET A 151 -2.47 8.77 14.23
N VAL A 152 -2.23 9.64 13.23
CA VAL A 152 -2.49 9.35 11.82
C VAL A 152 -1.62 8.20 11.32
N ALA A 153 -0.34 8.16 11.68
CA ALA A 153 0.57 7.06 11.29
C ALA A 153 0.13 5.70 11.87
N ALA A 154 -0.41 5.66 13.08
CA ALA A 154 -0.96 4.46 13.67
C ALA A 154 -2.20 3.99 12.91
N MET A 155 -3.12 4.89 12.61
CA MET A 155 -4.32 4.63 11.81
C MET A 155 -3.96 4.10 10.42
N GLN A 156 -3.05 4.77 9.72
CA GLN A 156 -2.61 4.36 8.39
C GLN A 156 -1.86 3.02 8.41
N THR A 157 -1.14 2.69 9.50
CA THR A 157 -0.54 1.38 9.69
C THR A 157 -1.61 0.28 9.70
N ASP A 158 -2.68 0.50 10.43
CA ASP A 158 -3.81 -0.43 10.43
C ASP A 158 -4.49 -0.52 9.07
N GLN A 159 -4.78 0.61 8.47
CA GLN A 159 -5.49 0.69 7.20
C GLN A 159 -4.74 0.00 6.05
N HIS A 160 -3.44 0.23 5.94
CA HIS A 160 -2.67 -0.24 4.79
C HIS A 160 -2.01 -1.60 4.99
N PHE A 161 -1.78 -2.02 6.23
CA PHE A 161 -1.02 -3.24 6.52
C PHE A 161 -1.77 -4.22 7.41
N ARG A 162 -2.12 -3.85 8.65
CA ARG A 162 -2.59 -4.80 9.66
C ARG A 162 -3.97 -5.35 9.36
N VAL A 163 -4.93 -4.48 9.07
CA VAL A 163 -6.32 -4.88 8.78
C VAL A 163 -6.39 -5.74 7.51
N PRO A 164 -5.78 -5.37 6.38
CA PRO A 164 -5.73 -6.24 5.20
C PRO A 164 -5.07 -7.60 5.46
N ALA A 165 -3.97 -7.64 6.22
CA ALA A 165 -3.31 -8.89 6.60
C ALA A 165 -4.22 -9.78 7.46
N TRP A 166 -4.92 -9.18 8.43
CA TRP A 166 -5.90 -9.88 9.26
C TRP A 166 -7.08 -10.42 8.44
N GLN A 167 -7.64 -9.62 7.54
CA GLN A 167 -8.73 -10.02 6.65
C GLN A 167 -8.33 -11.20 5.74
N LEU A 168 -7.11 -11.17 5.22
CA LEU A 168 -6.55 -12.29 4.46
C LEU A 168 -6.48 -13.56 5.32
N CYS A 169 -5.97 -13.47 6.55
CA CYS A 169 -5.90 -14.60 7.47
C CYS A 169 -7.28 -15.17 7.79
N ASP A 170 -8.25 -14.31 8.10
CA ASP A 170 -9.62 -14.70 8.39
C ASP A 170 -10.28 -15.42 7.21
N THR A 171 -10.14 -14.86 6.01
CA THR A 171 -10.68 -15.46 4.78
C THR A 171 -10.06 -16.83 4.48
N ARG A 172 -8.74 -16.95 4.64
CA ARG A 172 -8.02 -18.22 4.42
C ARG A 172 -8.34 -19.26 5.49
N SER A 173 -8.53 -18.84 6.73
CA SER A 173 -8.96 -19.72 7.83
C SER A 173 -10.31 -20.39 7.53
N LYS A 174 -11.26 -19.63 6.96
CA LYS A 174 -12.60 -20.14 6.59
C LYS A 174 -12.58 -21.29 5.57
N ILE A 175 -11.54 -21.37 4.75
CA ILE A 175 -11.34 -22.48 3.79
C ILE A 175 -10.39 -23.58 4.31
N GLY A 176 -9.99 -23.51 5.57
CA GLY A 176 -9.07 -24.46 6.18
C GLY A 176 -7.63 -24.39 5.63
N ALA A 177 -7.19 -23.23 5.14
CA ALA A 177 -5.83 -23.02 4.68
C ALA A 177 -4.91 -22.71 5.88
N GLU A 178 -3.78 -23.39 5.95
CA GLU A 178 -2.76 -23.15 6.99
C GLU A 178 -2.26 -21.72 6.91
N THR A 179 -2.61 -20.92 7.91
CA THR A 179 -2.28 -19.49 7.91
C THR A 179 -1.98 -19.02 9.33
N TRP A 180 -0.88 -18.32 9.50
CA TRP A 180 -0.44 -17.74 10.77
C TRP A 180 -0.18 -16.25 10.59
N MET A 181 -0.53 -15.48 11.62
CA MET A 181 -0.29 -14.05 11.68
C MET A 181 0.61 -13.71 12.88
N TYR A 182 1.50 -12.73 12.69
CA TYR A 182 2.30 -12.13 13.77
C TYR A 182 2.29 -10.59 13.66
N TRP A 183 2.61 -9.93 14.76
CA TRP A 183 2.80 -8.47 14.88
C TRP A 183 3.47 -8.11 16.19
#